data_b25fcd35d767d96243a0f655cea41ea4
#
_entry.id   b25fcd35d767d96243a0f655cea41ea4
#
_cell.length_a   1.000
_cell.length_b   1.000
_cell.length_c   1.000
_cell.angle_alpha   90.00
_cell.angle_beta   90.00
_cell.angle_gamma   90.00
#
_symmetry.space_group_name_H-M   'P 1'
#
loop_
_entity.id
_entity.type
_entity.pdbx_description
1 polymer ?
#
loop_
_entity_poly.entity_id
_entity_poly.type
_entity_poly.pdbx_seq_one_letter_code
_entity_poly.pdbx_strand_id
1 'polypeptide(L)'
;MKYRKFSADKIFNGFEFFNHEHVLITDEAGKVEAIVPFTEAGDDIESHTGIITPGFINSHCHLELSHLKDVIPPHTGLIPFLLDVVGKRDFPMEIILERIEKAEQEMYQDGIVAVGDIGNTANTLTTKLKSKIKWNNFVEVLSFSDEMSPERMQQYGEVLQAFLDVEKDLEKEHFKSALVPHAPYTISDLTFQEINKRTANAVISMHNQENPAEDELYKTGQGAYLPFLKIFGFEKSPFPVTGQSALRSCLPHFNNNQRVLLVHNTFIPEEDIDFAINYAQKNLAGIHFCLCANANLYIENKMPPVQMLLDHGVELTLGTDSYSSNWQLSIAAEIKTIKERLPEIPLEQILKWATINGATALGRSNELGSFEKGKIPGIVL
;
A
#
# COMPACT_ATOMS: atom_id res chain seq x y z
N MET A 1 25.46 -10.11 25.85
CA MET A 1 24.89 -9.75 24.51
C MET A 1 25.85 -8.78 23.88
N LYS A 2 26.10 -8.91 22.62
CA LYS A 2 26.90 -7.95 21.84
C LYS A 2 25.92 -6.94 21.23
N TYR A 3 26.23 -5.67 21.30
CA TYR A 3 25.41 -4.60 20.75
C TYR A 3 26.09 -4.00 19.53
N ARG A 4 25.28 -3.53 18.58
CA ARG A 4 25.69 -2.63 17.50
C ARG A 4 25.24 -1.23 17.83
N LYS A 5 26.04 -0.24 17.49
CA LYS A 5 25.81 1.16 17.84
C LYS A 5 26.01 2.02 16.59
N PHE A 6 25.00 2.81 16.26
CA PHE A 6 24.98 3.59 15.02
C PHE A 6 24.79 5.06 15.32
N SER A 7 25.64 5.90 14.73
CA SER A 7 25.46 7.35 14.69
C SER A 7 25.40 7.85 13.25
N ALA A 8 24.73 8.98 13.04
CA ALA A 8 24.67 9.67 11.75
C ALA A 8 24.47 11.17 11.96
N ASP A 9 24.42 11.95 10.87
CA ASP A 9 24.09 13.38 10.96
C ASP A 9 22.74 13.61 11.64
N LYS A 10 21.78 12.70 11.42
CA LYS A 10 20.48 12.65 12.10
C LYS A 10 20.00 11.21 12.25
N ILE A 11 19.21 10.96 13.29
CA ILE A 11 18.45 9.71 13.48
C ILE A 11 16.97 10.09 13.53
N PHE A 12 16.17 9.54 12.62
CA PHE A 12 14.71 9.61 12.68
C PHE A 12 14.19 8.36 13.38
N ASN A 13 13.52 8.51 14.52
CA ASN A 13 13.10 7.33 15.31
C ASN A 13 11.73 6.74 14.91
N GLY A 14 11.08 7.32 13.91
CA GLY A 14 9.69 7.02 13.50
C GLY A 14 8.71 8.14 13.86
N PHE A 15 9.10 9.04 14.77
CA PHE A 15 8.26 10.14 15.26
C PHE A 15 8.93 11.51 15.13
N GLU A 16 10.23 11.58 15.42
CA GLU A 16 11.01 12.83 15.47
C GLU A 16 12.48 12.58 15.12
N PHE A 17 13.20 13.67 14.84
CA PHE A 17 14.63 13.63 14.61
C PHE A 17 15.45 13.82 15.88
N PHE A 18 16.47 12.97 16.04
CA PHE A 18 17.62 13.18 16.92
C PHE A 18 18.80 13.70 16.11
N ASN A 19 19.61 14.56 16.71
CA ASN A 19 20.82 15.12 16.09
C ASN A 19 22.01 14.14 16.20
N HIS A 20 23.15 14.54 15.64
CA HIS A 20 24.40 13.78 15.62
C HIS A 20 25.00 13.46 17.01
N GLU A 21 24.45 14.04 18.08
CA GLU A 21 24.86 13.75 19.47
C GLU A 21 24.18 12.51 20.06
N HIS A 22 23.42 11.78 19.27
CA HIS A 22 22.71 10.57 19.68
C HIS A 22 23.18 9.33 18.93
N VAL A 23 23.04 8.19 19.57
CA VAL A 23 23.43 6.86 19.08
C VAL A 23 22.26 5.90 19.21
N LEU A 24 21.91 5.23 18.12
CA LEU A 24 20.99 4.11 18.11
C LEU A 24 21.75 2.84 18.54
N ILE A 25 21.23 2.14 19.53
CA ILE A 25 21.78 0.88 20.03
C ILE A 25 20.81 -0.26 19.72
N THR A 26 21.31 -1.31 19.05
CA THR A 26 20.57 -2.56 18.81
C THR A 26 21.38 -3.77 19.27
N ASP A 27 20.71 -4.91 19.46
CA ASP A 27 21.42 -6.18 19.54
C ASP A 27 21.88 -6.68 18.14
N GLU A 28 22.53 -7.84 18.09
CA GLU A 28 23.02 -8.44 16.83
C GLU A 28 21.89 -8.83 15.85
N ALA A 29 20.68 -9.04 16.34
CA ALA A 29 19.49 -9.33 15.52
C ALA A 29 18.78 -8.05 15.01
N GLY A 30 19.29 -6.86 15.35
CA GLY A 30 18.67 -5.58 14.98
C GLY A 30 17.52 -5.14 15.90
N LYS A 31 17.35 -5.81 17.05
CA LYS A 31 16.35 -5.42 18.04
C LYS A 31 16.81 -4.16 18.78
N VAL A 32 15.96 -3.16 18.75
CA VAL A 32 16.24 -1.85 19.37
C VAL A 32 16.32 -1.96 20.90
N GLU A 33 17.40 -1.45 21.47
CA GLU A 33 17.58 -1.30 22.91
C GLU A 33 17.32 0.14 23.38
N ALA A 34 17.92 1.13 22.72
CA ALA A 34 17.76 2.54 23.07
C ALA A 34 18.28 3.48 21.97
N ILE A 35 17.89 4.75 22.06
CA ILE A 35 18.62 5.90 21.50
C ILE A 35 19.11 6.69 22.70
N VAL A 36 20.43 6.89 22.80
CA VAL A 36 21.08 7.54 23.94
C VAL A 36 22.01 8.67 23.50
N PRO A 37 22.34 9.63 24.37
CA PRO A 37 23.41 10.59 24.09
C PRO A 37 24.73 9.89 23.76
N PHE A 38 25.52 10.47 22.87
CA PHE A 38 26.81 9.92 22.44
C PHE A 38 27.76 9.64 23.63
N THR A 39 27.70 10.48 24.65
CA THR A 39 28.51 10.35 25.89
C THR A 39 28.14 9.13 26.75
N GLU A 40 26.95 8.56 26.54
CA GLU A 40 26.46 7.39 27.26
C GLU A 40 26.59 6.09 26.46
N ALA A 41 26.86 6.19 25.15
CA ALA A 41 26.91 5.05 24.25
C ALA A 41 28.14 4.15 24.45
N GLY A 42 29.25 4.69 25.05
CA GLY A 42 30.52 3.97 25.15
C GLY A 42 31.24 3.85 23.80
N ASP A 43 32.14 2.87 23.69
CA ASP A 43 33.01 2.69 22.52
C ASP A 43 32.32 1.87 21.40
N ASP A 44 33.02 1.68 20.28
CA ASP A 44 32.63 0.87 19.10
C ASP A 44 31.38 1.38 18.38
N ILE A 45 31.31 2.69 18.10
CA ILE A 45 30.20 3.34 17.38
C ILE A 45 30.52 3.35 15.89
N GLU A 46 29.60 2.77 15.08
CA GLU A 46 29.60 2.82 13.63
C GLU A 46 29.05 4.20 13.20
N SER A 47 29.90 5.08 12.68
CA SER A 47 29.51 6.44 12.29
C SER A 47 29.25 6.54 10.78
N HIS A 48 28.14 7.17 10.43
CA HIS A 48 27.68 7.36 9.05
C HIS A 48 27.39 8.84 8.76
N THR A 49 27.26 9.18 7.49
CA THR A 49 26.71 10.47 7.05
C THR A 49 25.27 10.24 6.58
N GLY A 50 24.43 11.28 6.65
CA GLY A 50 23.03 11.18 6.22
C GLY A 50 22.05 10.97 7.36
N ILE A 51 20.97 10.26 7.08
CA ILE A 51 19.86 10.07 8.02
C ILE A 51 19.63 8.57 8.24
N ILE A 52 19.77 8.13 9.48
CA ILE A 52 19.32 6.78 9.88
C ILE A 52 17.81 6.84 10.12
N THR A 53 17.06 5.90 9.50
CA THR A 53 15.61 5.73 9.69
C THR A 53 15.26 4.26 9.96
N PRO A 54 14.09 3.97 10.59
CA PRO A 54 13.51 2.64 10.51
C PRO A 54 13.31 2.21 9.05
N GLY A 55 13.28 0.92 8.80
CA GLY A 55 12.98 0.37 7.48
C GLY A 55 11.66 0.90 6.92
N PHE A 56 11.63 1.12 5.62
CA PHE A 56 10.48 1.68 4.92
C PHE A 56 9.34 0.67 4.79
N ILE A 57 8.12 1.20 4.80
CA ILE A 57 6.89 0.43 4.60
C ILE A 57 6.28 0.86 3.26
N ASN A 58 6.17 -0.08 2.34
CA ASN A 58 5.45 0.09 1.08
C ASN A 58 4.00 -0.36 1.27
N SER A 59 3.10 0.58 1.52
CA SER A 59 1.72 0.26 1.91
C SER A 59 0.87 -0.29 0.76
N HIS A 60 1.29 -0.12 -0.50
CA HIS A 60 0.57 -0.59 -1.69
C HIS A 60 1.54 -0.88 -2.84
N CYS A 61 1.51 -2.12 -3.31
CA CYS A 61 2.31 -2.61 -4.44
C CYS A 61 1.55 -3.70 -5.18
N HIS A 62 1.87 -3.92 -6.47
CA HIS A 62 1.44 -5.09 -7.25
C HIS A 62 2.69 -5.82 -7.76
N LEU A 63 3.29 -6.62 -6.91
CA LEU A 63 4.53 -7.35 -7.23
C LEU A 63 4.33 -8.31 -8.41
N GLU A 64 3.15 -8.91 -8.56
CA GLU A 64 2.85 -9.83 -9.66
C GLU A 64 2.92 -9.20 -11.06
N LEU A 65 2.82 -7.85 -11.15
CA LEU A 65 2.89 -7.10 -12.40
C LEU A 65 4.30 -6.60 -12.77
N SER A 66 5.34 -7.06 -12.08
CA SER A 66 6.72 -6.59 -12.27
C SER A 66 7.28 -6.85 -13.66
N HIS A 67 6.74 -7.82 -14.40
CA HIS A 67 7.08 -8.11 -15.78
C HIS A 67 6.60 -7.04 -16.78
N LEU A 68 5.71 -6.15 -16.37
CA LEU A 68 5.20 -5.04 -17.19
C LEU A 68 6.04 -3.77 -17.09
N LYS A 69 7.20 -3.80 -16.46
CA LYS A 69 8.13 -2.67 -16.41
C LYS A 69 8.46 -2.19 -17.82
N ASP A 70 8.28 -0.90 -18.07
CA ASP A 70 8.52 -0.21 -19.38
C ASP A 70 7.64 -0.72 -20.54
N VAL A 71 6.58 -1.50 -20.28
CA VAL A 71 5.68 -2.04 -21.32
C VAL A 71 4.52 -1.07 -21.63
N ILE A 72 4.02 -0.39 -20.60
CA ILE A 72 2.90 0.55 -20.75
C ILE A 72 3.46 1.98 -20.71
N PRO A 73 3.17 2.83 -21.69
CA PRO A 73 3.68 4.20 -21.71
C PRO A 73 3.02 5.06 -20.62
N PRO A 74 3.74 6.07 -20.08
CA PRO A 74 3.17 7.01 -19.12
C PRO A 74 2.15 7.98 -19.76
N HIS A 75 1.33 8.61 -18.91
CA HIS A 75 0.40 9.68 -19.24
C HIS A 75 -0.74 9.28 -20.20
N THR A 76 -1.16 8.01 -20.11
CA THR A 76 -2.28 7.50 -20.91
C THR A 76 -3.65 7.84 -20.31
N GLY A 77 -3.69 8.19 -19.02
CA GLY A 77 -4.90 8.19 -18.21
C GLY A 77 -5.29 6.77 -17.77
N LEU A 78 -6.09 6.67 -16.69
CA LEU A 78 -6.35 5.39 -16.03
C LEU A 78 -7.04 4.36 -16.93
N ILE A 79 -8.09 4.73 -17.65
CA ILE A 79 -8.88 3.76 -18.43
C ILE A 79 -8.07 3.10 -19.54
N PRO A 80 -7.35 3.84 -20.40
CA PRO A 80 -6.42 3.23 -21.36
C PRO A 80 -5.32 2.42 -20.70
N PHE A 81 -4.77 2.88 -19.55
CA PHE A 81 -3.78 2.14 -18.77
C PHE A 81 -4.32 0.76 -18.35
N LEU A 82 -5.52 0.69 -17.77
CA LEU A 82 -6.14 -0.57 -17.35
C LEU A 82 -6.33 -1.54 -18.52
N LEU A 83 -6.74 -1.03 -19.69
CA LEU A 83 -6.88 -1.85 -20.90
C LEU A 83 -5.54 -2.39 -21.37
N ASP A 84 -4.49 -1.59 -21.29
CA ASP A 84 -3.12 -2.01 -21.62
C ASP A 84 -2.61 -3.08 -20.63
N VAL A 85 -2.86 -2.94 -19.32
CA VAL A 85 -2.50 -3.95 -18.32
C VAL A 85 -3.19 -5.28 -18.65
N VAL A 86 -4.49 -5.26 -18.89
CA VAL A 86 -5.25 -6.48 -19.24
C VAL A 86 -4.76 -7.10 -20.54
N GLY A 87 -4.53 -6.27 -21.56
CA GLY A 87 -4.16 -6.73 -22.90
C GLY A 87 -2.71 -7.18 -23.07
N LYS A 88 -1.80 -6.71 -22.20
CA LYS A 88 -0.34 -6.93 -22.34
C LYS A 88 0.27 -7.79 -21.22
N ARG A 89 -0.51 -8.27 -20.26
CA ARG A 89 0.01 -9.02 -19.10
C ARG A 89 0.37 -10.48 -19.38
N ASP A 90 0.09 -11.00 -20.57
CA ASP A 90 0.39 -12.39 -20.93
C ASP A 90 1.86 -12.54 -21.36
N PHE A 91 2.66 -13.13 -20.48
CA PHE A 91 4.08 -13.40 -20.67
C PHE A 91 4.38 -14.85 -20.29
N PRO A 92 5.48 -15.46 -20.80
CA PRO A 92 5.96 -16.74 -20.30
C PRO A 92 6.15 -16.73 -18.78
N MET A 93 5.68 -17.79 -18.10
CA MET A 93 5.71 -17.86 -16.63
C MET A 93 7.12 -17.67 -16.07
N GLU A 94 8.15 -18.17 -16.74
CA GLU A 94 9.54 -18.01 -16.34
C GLU A 94 9.93 -16.53 -16.26
N ILE A 95 9.47 -15.70 -17.20
CA ILE A 95 9.73 -14.26 -17.22
C ILE A 95 8.98 -13.56 -16.08
N ILE A 96 7.72 -13.95 -15.85
CA ILE A 96 6.93 -13.39 -14.75
C ILE A 96 7.65 -13.66 -13.41
N LEU A 97 8.03 -14.90 -13.15
CA LEU A 97 8.68 -15.29 -11.89
C LEU A 97 10.06 -14.62 -11.71
N GLU A 98 10.87 -14.55 -12.77
CA GLU A 98 12.17 -13.84 -12.75
C GLU A 98 11.99 -12.36 -12.38
N ARG A 99 10.99 -11.69 -12.97
CA ARG A 99 10.72 -10.27 -12.71
C ARG A 99 10.18 -10.02 -11.30
N ILE A 100 9.36 -10.93 -10.78
CA ILE A 100 8.89 -10.91 -9.39
C ILE A 100 10.08 -11.01 -8.42
N GLU A 101 10.99 -11.99 -8.62
CA GLU A 101 12.16 -12.17 -7.76
C GLU A 101 13.08 -10.96 -7.79
N LYS A 102 13.33 -10.42 -8.98
CA LYS A 102 14.16 -9.22 -9.15
C LYS A 102 13.55 -8.00 -8.46
N ALA A 103 12.26 -7.77 -8.62
CA ALA A 103 11.56 -6.64 -8.02
C ALA A 103 11.56 -6.72 -6.48
N GLU A 104 11.39 -7.91 -5.92
CA GLU A 104 11.50 -8.14 -4.47
C GLU A 104 12.89 -7.79 -3.96
N GLN A 105 13.94 -8.24 -4.64
CA GLN A 105 15.32 -7.94 -4.28
C GLN A 105 15.61 -6.43 -4.35
N GLU A 106 15.14 -5.74 -5.39
CA GLU A 106 15.27 -4.28 -5.53
C GLU A 106 14.58 -3.56 -4.38
N MET A 107 13.36 -3.94 -4.01
CA MET A 107 12.64 -3.37 -2.87
C MET A 107 13.39 -3.59 -1.54
N TYR A 108 13.90 -4.80 -1.30
CA TYR A 108 14.67 -5.09 -0.09
C TYR A 108 15.96 -4.26 -0.02
N GLN A 109 16.68 -4.12 -1.13
CA GLN A 109 17.91 -3.30 -1.21
C GLN A 109 17.63 -1.82 -0.99
N ASP A 110 16.46 -1.32 -1.37
CA ASP A 110 15.98 0.04 -1.13
C ASP A 110 15.48 0.27 0.31
N GLY A 111 15.66 -0.73 1.20
CA GLY A 111 15.33 -0.61 2.61
C GLY A 111 13.86 -0.84 2.96
N ILE A 112 13.07 -1.43 2.09
CA ILE A 112 11.68 -1.81 2.38
C ILE A 112 11.68 -3.07 3.24
N VAL A 113 10.97 -3.03 4.36
CA VAL A 113 10.86 -4.12 5.34
C VAL A 113 9.47 -4.74 5.43
N ALA A 114 8.44 -4.04 4.96
CA ALA A 114 7.10 -4.59 4.82
C ALA A 114 6.38 -4.02 3.61
N VAL A 115 5.50 -4.82 3.01
CA VAL A 115 4.72 -4.48 1.82
C VAL A 115 3.28 -4.90 1.98
N GLY A 116 2.34 -4.00 1.63
CA GLY A 116 0.96 -4.32 1.30
C GLY A 116 0.88 -4.67 -0.18
N ASP A 117 0.91 -5.95 -0.51
CA ASP A 117 1.01 -6.43 -1.89
C ASP A 117 -0.33 -6.96 -2.39
N ILE A 118 -0.79 -6.35 -3.47
CA ILE A 118 -2.02 -6.71 -4.18
C ILE A 118 -1.71 -7.78 -5.23
N GLY A 119 -2.53 -8.80 -5.33
CA GLY A 119 -2.40 -9.81 -6.38
C GLY A 119 -3.66 -10.62 -6.61
N ASN A 120 -3.80 -11.09 -7.84
CA ASN A 120 -4.92 -11.95 -8.27
C ASN A 120 -4.51 -13.43 -8.38
N THR A 121 -3.21 -13.71 -8.22
CA THR A 121 -2.60 -15.04 -8.37
C THR A 121 -1.70 -15.37 -7.19
N ALA A 122 -1.27 -16.64 -7.08
CA ALA A 122 -0.27 -17.07 -6.11
C ALA A 122 1.17 -17.05 -6.67
N ASN A 123 1.43 -16.42 -7.81
CA ASN A 123 2.75 -16.42 -8.47
C ASN A 123 3.85 -15.81 -7.61
N THR A 124 3.52 -14.87 -6.72
CA THR A 124 4.46 -14.22 -5.82
C THR A 124 4.85 -15.07 -4.60
N LEU A 125 4.10 -16.14 -4.32
CA LEU A 125 4.23 -16.94 -3.08
C LEU A 125 5.64 -17.49 -2.87
N THR A 126 6.23 -18.11 -3.89
CA THR A 126 7.55 -18.73 -3.78
C THR A 126 8.66 -17.71 -3.47
N THR A 127 8.59 -16.52 -4.07
CA THR A 127 9.52 -15.41 -3.79
C THR A 127 9.31 -14.88 -2.37
N LYS A 128 8.09 -14.64 -1.97
CA LYS A 128 7.74 -14.12 -0.63
C LYS A 128 8.16 -15.06 0.49
N LEU A 129 8.11 -16.39 0.30
CA LEU A 129 8.58 -17.38 1.27
C LEU A 129 10.08 -17.31 1.55
N LYS A 130 10.88 -16.83 0.60
CA LYS A 130 12.34 -16.68 0.72
C LYS A 130 12.73 -15.26 1.16
N SER A 131 11.80 -14.34 1.10
CA SER A 131 12.01 -12.92 1.36
C SER A 131 12.25 -12.61 2.83
N LYS A 132 13.02 -11.56 3.09
CA LYS A 132 13.14 -10.96 4.42
C LYS A 132 12.11 -9.86 4.66
N ILE A 133 11.39 -9.44 3.61
CA ILE A 133 10.29 -8.49 3.68
C ILE A 133 9.07 -9.17 4.31
N LYS A 134 8.34 -8.47 5.16
CA LYS A 134 7.06 -8.93 5.70
C LYS A 134 5.93 -8.55 4.75
N TRP A 135 4.97 -9.45 4.53
CA TRP A 135 3.95 -9.30 3.51
C TRP A 135 2.54 -9.24 4.08
N ASN A 136 1.80 -8.21 3.73
CA ASN A 136 0.35 -8.24 3.77
C ASN A 136 -0.12 -8.63 2.37
N ASN A 137 -0.58 -9.87 2.21
CA ASN A 137 -1.05 -10.41 0.93
C ASN A 137 -2.52 -10.02 0.76
N PHE A 138 -2.79 -9.03 -0.05
CA PHE A 138 -4.12 -8.58 -0.40
C PHE A 138 -4.57 -9.30 -1.67
N VAL A 139 -5.33 -10.38 -1.51
CA VAL A 139 -5.89 -11.11 -2.65
C VAL A 139 -7.07 -10.31 -3.18
N GLU A 140 -6.84 -9.67 -4.30
CA GLU A 140 -7.73 -8.71 -4.91
C GLU A 140 -8.84 -9.40 -5.70
N VAL A 141 -10.08 -9.08 -5.34
CA VAL A 141 -11.27 -9.61 -6.00
C VAL A 141 -11.75 -8.64 -7.08
N LEU A 142 -12.12 -9.18 -8.26
CA LEU A 142 -12.83 -8.48 -9.33
C LEU A 142 -14.12 -9.24 -9.63
N SER A 143 -15.26 -8.57 -9.50
CA SER A 143 -16.59 -9.17 -9.69
C SER A 143 -17.61 -8.09 -10.03
N PHE A 144 -17.84 -7.85 -11.30
CA PHE A 144 -18.62 -6.73 -11.80
C PHE A 144 -20.12 -6.83 -11.53
N SER A 145 -20.66 -8.02 -11.30
CA SER A 145 -22.08 -8.22 -11.02
C SER A 145 -22.31 -9.27 -9.93
N ASP A 146 -23.51 -9.26 -9.34
CA ASP A 146 -23.87 -10.21 -8.29
C ASP A 146 -23.91 -11.65 -8.79
N GLU A 147 -24.24 -11.87 -10.07
CA GLU A 147 -24.23 -13.19 -10.69
C GLU A 147 -22.81 -13.78 -10.77
N MET A 148 -21.79 -12.93 -10.93
CA MET A 148 -20.39 -13.36 -10.96
C MET A 148 -19.85 -13.66 -9.56
N SER A 149 -20.45 -13.14 -8.51
CA SER A 149 -19.89 -13.15 -7.15
C SER A 149 -19.56 -14.56 -6.65
N PRO A 150 -20.42 -15.59 -6.75
CA PRO A 150 -20.10 -16.92 -6.22
C PRO A 150 -18.85 -17.54 -6.85
N GLU A 151 -18.73 -17.46 -8.17
CA GLU A 151 -17.59 -18.01 -8.91
C GLU A 151 -16.31 -17.25 -8.57
N ARG A 152 -16.36 -15.92 -8.55
CA ARG A 152 -15.19 -15.07 -8.24
C ARG A 152 -14.74 -15.24 -6.81
N MET A 153 -15.66 -15.30 -5.85
CA MET A 153 -15.34 -15.55 -4.44
C MET A 153 -14.74 -16.93 -4.20
N GLN A 154 -15.10 -17.94 -5.00
CA GLN A 154 -14.42 -19.23 -4.99
C GLN A 154 -13.01 -19.11 -5.57
N GLN A 155 -12.87 -18.57 -6.78
CA GLN A 155 -11.59 -18.42 -7.49
C GLN A 155 -10.54 -17.70 -6.63
N TYR A 156 -10.87 -16.52 -6.11
CA TYR A 156 -9.94 -15.74 -5.27
C TYR A 156 -9.80 -16.31 -3.86
N GLY A 157 -10.82 -17.05 -3.38
CA GLY A 157 -10.72 -17.83 -2.16
C GLY A 157 -9.68 -18.95 -2.24
N GLU A 158 -9.52 -19.60 -3.39
CA GLU A 158 -8.47 -20.60 -3.63
C GLU A 158 -7.08 -19.97 -3.64
N VAL A 159 -6.94 -18.77 -4.24
CA VAL A 159 -5.68 -18.01 -4.18
C VAL A 159 -5.35 -17.62 -2.74
N LEU A 160 -6.30 -17.10 -1.97
CA LEU A 160 -6.11 -16.80 -0.56
C LEU A 160 -5.70 -18.05 0.22
N GLN A 161 -6.33 -19.19 -0.04
CA GLN A 161 -6.04 -20.44 0.66
C GLN A 161 -4.59 -20.88 0.47
N ALA A 162 -4.01 -20.67 -0.73
CA ALA A 162 -2.60 -20.97 -0.98
C ALA A 162 -1.65 -20.16 -0.07
N PHE A 163 -1.97 -18.89 0.22
CA PHE A 163 -1.21 -18.08 1.19
C PHE A 163 -1.45 -18.54 2.62
N LEU A 164 -2.71 -18.80 3.00
CA LEU A 164 -3.06 -19.23 4.36
C LEU A 164 -2.47 -20.61 4.73
N ASP A 165 -2.32 -21.50 3.77
CA ASP A 165 -1.75 -22.83 4.02
C ASP A 165 -0.29 -22.76 4.45
N VAL A 166 0.49 -21.86 3.86
CA VAL A 166 1.90 -21.66 4.24
C VAL A 166 2.06 -20.73 5.45
N GLU A 167 1.14 -19.82 5.66
CA GLU A 167 1.17 -18.87 6.78
C GLU A 167 1.18 -19.58 8.14
N LYS A 168 0.55 -20.74 8.24
CA LYS A 168 0.49 -21.57 9.46
C LYS A 168 1.86 -22.07 9.92
N ASP A 169 2.78 -22.29 9.00
CA ASP A 169 4.11 -22.88 9.23
C ASP A 169 5.22 -21.81 9.29
N LEU A 170 4.89 -20.55 9.03
CA LEU A 170 5.85 -19.44 9.06
C LEU A 170 6.06 -18.90 10.49
N GLU A 171 7.18 -18.22 10.66
CA GLU A 171 7.40 -17.39 11.84
C GLU A 171 6.25 -16.38 11.98
N LYS A 172 5.84 -16.12 13.22
CA LYS A 172 4.76 -15.19 13.52
C LYS A 172 4.95 -13.88 12.73
N GLU A 173 3.86 -13.41 12.10
CA GLU A 173 3.78 -12.10 11.48
C GLU A 173 4.56 -11.95 10.15
N HIS A 174 5.13 -13.02 9.57
CA HIS A 174 5.75 -12.90 8.25
C HIS A 174 4.71 -12.60 7.17
N PHE A 175 3.60 -13.33 7.14
CA PHE A 175 2.44 -13.08 6.30
C PHE A 175 1.24 -12.62 7.13
N LYS A 176 0.39 -11.79 6.50
CA LYS A 176 -0.99 -11.48 6.87
C LYS A 176 -1.78 -11.46 5.58
N SER A 177 -2.75 -12.35 5.43
CA SER A 177 -3.43 -12.54 4.15
C SER A 177 -4.93 -12.31 4.28
N ALA A 178 -5.53 -11.55 3.32
CA ALA A 178 -6.96 -11.26 3.29
C ALA A 178 -7.47 -11.07 1.86
N LEU A 179 -8.77 -11.32 1.64
CA LEU A 179 -9.47 -10.87 0.45
C LEU A 179 -9.69 -9.36 0.54
N VAL A 180 -9.51 -8.66 -0.58
CA VAL A 180 -9.78 -7.22 -0.67
C VAL A 180 -10.53 -6.90 -1.97
N PRO A 181 -11.33 -5.83 -2.02
CA PRO A 181 -11.89 -5.36 -3.29
C PRO A 181 -10.82 -4.63 -4.11
N HIS A 182 -10.86 -4.76 -5.42
CA HIS A 182 -9.99 -3.99 -6.31
C HIS A 182 -10.31 -2.49 -6.24
N ALA A 183 -11.46 -2.10 -6.73
CA ALA A 183 -11.93 -0.72 -6.81
C ALA A 183 -13.46 -0.66 -6.88
N PRO A 184 -14.09 0.48 -6.59
CA PRO A 184 -15.54 0.62 -6.66
C PRO A 184 -16.15 0.15 -7.99
N TYR A 185 -15.52 0.48 -9.10
CA TYR A 185 -15.99 0.18 -10.46
C TYR A 185 -15.75 -1.27 -10.94
N THR A 186 -15.34 -2.16 -10.05
CA THR A 186 -15.08 -3.59 -10.38
C THR A 186 -15.72 -4.57 -9.40
N ILE A 187 -16.46 -4.10 -8.40
CA ILE A 187 -17.02 -4.93 -7.33
C ILE A 187 -18.52 -4.70 -7.19
N SER A 188 -19.31 -5.79 -7.26
CA SER A 188 -20.76 -5.75 -7.01
C SER A 188 -21.09 -5.69 -5.51
N ASP A 189 -22.31 -5.26 -5.18
CA ASP A 189 -22.79 -5.16 -3.79
C ASP A 189 -22.73 -6.50 -3.05
N LEU A 190 -23.12 -7.61 -3.68
CA LEU A 190 -23.02 -8.94 -3.09
C LEU A 190 -21.58 -9.32 -2.80
N THR A 191 -20.66 -8.99 -3.71
CA THR A 191 -19.22 -9.29 -3.51
C THR A 191 -18.64 -8.48 -2.37
N PHE A 192 -18.97 -7.20 -2.22
CA PHE A 192 -18.60 -6.41 -1.06
C PHE A 192 -19.08 -7.04 0.26
N GLN A 193 -20.35 -7.49 0.29
CA GLN A 193 -20.91 -8.16 1.47
C GLN A 193 -20.16 -9.46 1.82
N GLU A 194 -19.79 -10.27 0.82
CA GLU A 194 -19.04 -11.51 1.02
C GLU A 194 -17.61 -11.25 1.50
N ILE A 195 -16.94 -10.24 0.96
CA ILE A 195 -15.62 -9.79 1.47
C ILE A 195 -15.75 -9.34 2.93
N ASN A 196 -16.71 -8.47 3.22
CA ASN A 196 -16.94 -7.95 4.58
C ASN A 196 -17.14 -9.07 5.63
N LYS A 197 -17.93 -10.11 5.29
CA LYS A 197 -18.16 -11.27 6.18
C LYS A 197 -16.88 -12.04 6.49
N ARG A 198 -15.92 -12.08 5.57
CA ARG A 198 -14.68 -12.89 5.68
C ARG A 198 -13.49 -12.11 6.23
N THR A 199 -13.63 -10.80 6.43
CA THR A 199 -12.50 -9.90 6.74
C THR A 199 -12.68 -9.10 8.03
N ALA A 200 -13.43 -9.63 8.99
CA ALA A 200 -13.55 -8.99 10.30
C ALA A 200 -12.17 -8.77 10.95
N ASN A 201 -11.93 -7.56 11.44
CA ASN A 201 -10.66 -7.11 12.02
C ASN A 201 -9.44 -7.14 11.07
N ALA A 202 -9.63 -7.42 9.78
CA ALA A 202 -8.54 -7.46 8.82
C ALA A 202 -8.16 -6.04 8.32
N VAL A 203 -7.00 -5.95 7.67
CA VAL A 203 -6.64 -4.79 6.85
C VAL A 203 -7.24 -4.99 5.46
N ILE A 204 -7.93 -3.96 4.96
CA ILE A 204 -8.53 -3.91 3.63
C ILE A 204 -7.82 -2.83 2.83
N SER A 205 -7.44 -3.14 1.60
CA SER A 205 -6.93 -2.17 0.63
C SER A 205 -7.93 -2.03 -0.51
N MET A 206 -8.19 -0.81 -0.97
CA MET A 206 -9.07 -0.53 -2.10
C MET A 206 -8.56 0.70 -2.87
N HIS A 207 -8.43 0.59 -4.20
CA HIS A 207 -8.20 1.75 -5.07
C HIS A 207 -9.39 2.71 -4.94
N ASN A 208 -9.12 3.99 -4.79
CA ASN A 208 -10.14 4.98 -4.47
C ASN A 208 -9.90 6.29 -5.22
N GLN A 209 -10.92 6.73 -5.94
CA GLN A 209 -10.98 8.03 -6.61
C GLN A 209 -9.66 8.38 -7.32
N GLU A 210 -9.13 7.39 -8.04
CA GLU A 210 -7.95 7.52 -8.86
C GLU A 210 -8.23 8.30 -10.15
N ASN A 211 -9.50 8.21 -10.65
CA ASN A 211 -9.98 8.92 -11.82
C ASN A 211 -11.38 9.52 -11.57
N PRO A 212 -11.70 10.71 -12.11
CA PRO A 212 -13.01 11.36 -11.90
C PRO A 212 -14.21 10.56 -12.41
N ALA A 213 -13.99 9.68 -13.40
CA ALA A 213 -15.05 8.84 -13.98
C ALA A 213 -15.60 7.80 -13.01
N GLU A 214 -14.88 7.49 -11.91
CA GLU A 214 -15.40 6.62 -10.84
C GLU A 214 -16.65 7.23 -10.21
N ASP A 215 -16.56 8.49 -9.81
CA ASP A 215 -17.67 9.21 -9.22
C ASP A 215 -18.80 9.44 -10.22
N GLU A 216 -18.49 9.76 -11.50
CA GLU A 216 -19.48 9.93 -12.54
C GLU A 216 -20.31 8.66 -12.74
N LEU A 217 -19.65 7.49 -12.72
CA LEU A 217 -20.32 6.19 -12.86
C LEU A 217 -21.36 5.96 -11.75
N TYR A 218 -21.02 6.23 -10.48
CA TYR A 218 -21.94 6.05 -9.34
C TYR A 218 -23.00 7.15 -9.24
N LYS A 219 -22.67 8.37 -9.65
CA LYS A 219 -23.62 9.50 -9.62
C LYS A 219 -24.68 9.39 -10.72
N THR A 220 -24.31 8.88 -11.90
CA THR A 220 -25.17 9.00 -13.10
C THR A 220 -25.38 7.69 -13.86
N GLY A 221 -24.58 6.65 -13.61
CA GLY A 221 -24.55 5.43 -14.40
C GLY A 221 -23.96 5.63 -15.80
N GLN A 222 -23.29 6.74 -16.05
CA GLN A 222 -22.72 7.14 -17.33
C GLN A 222 -21.22 7.38 -17.21
N GLY A 223 -20.58 7.86 -18.27
CA GLY A 223 -19.21 8.33 -18.26
C GLY A 223 -18.21 7.39 -18.94
N ALA A 224 -16.94 7.73 -18.76
CA ALA A 224 -15.82 7.12 -19.48
C ALA A 224 -15.61 5.62 -19.16
N TYR A 225 -16.13 5.11 -18.06
CA TYR A 225 -16.05 3.67 -17.74
C TYR A 225 -17.02 2.79 -18.58
N LEU A 226 -18.05 3.32 -19.24
CA LEU A 226 -18.98 2.48 -20.01
C LEU A 226 -18.28 1.73 -21.16
N PRO A 227 -17.40 2.36 -21.98
CA PRO A 227 -16.65 1.61 -22.99
C PRO A 227 -15.76 0.50 -22.38
N PHE A 228 -15.15 0.75 -21.23
CA PHE A 228 -14.38 -0.25 -20.49
C PHE A 228 -15.28 -1.42 -20.05
N LEU A 229 -16.39 -1.15 -19.41
CA LEU A 229 -17.36 -2.17 -18.97
C LEU A 229 -17.92 -3.00 -20.12
N LYS A 230 -18.09 -2.37 -21.31
CA LYS A 230 -18.55 -3.07 -22.50
C LYS A 230 -17.60 -4.16 -22.97
N ILE A 231 -16.29 -4.02 -22.76
CA ILE A 231 -15.29 -5.06 -23.06
C ILE A 231 -15.53 -6.31 -22.20
N PHE A 232 -16.06 -6.13 -20.99
CA PHE A 232 -16.43 -7.21 -20.07
C PHE A 232 -17.88 -7.67 -20.24
N GLY A 233 -18.58 -7.24 -21.30
CA GLY A 233 -19.93 -7.70 -21.66
C GLY A 233 -21.09 -6.87 -21.08
N PHE A 234 -20.82 -5.71 -20.47
CA PHE A 234 -21.85 -4.86 -19.88
C PHE A 234 -22.20 -3.68 -20.80
N GLU A 235 -23.39 -3.70 -21.39
CA GLU A 235 -23.89 -2.61 -22.27
C GLU A 235 -24.25 -1.33 -21.48
N LYS A 236 -24.46 -1.45 -20.17
CA LYS A 236 -24.69 -0.36 -19.22
C LYS A 236 -23.99 -0.67 -17.90
N SER A 237 -23.82 0.32 -17.03
CA SER A 237 -23.26 0.10 -15.70
C SER A 237 -24.00 -1.03 -14.96
N PRO A 238 -23.27 -2.05 -14.46
CA PRO A 238 -23.86 -3.05 -13.56
C PRO A 238 -24.00 -2.56 -12.12
N PHE A 239 -23.41 -1.40 -11.79
CA PHE A 239 -23.41 -0.84 -10.46
C PHE A 239 -24.63 0.04 -10.23
N PRO A 240 -25.08 0.18 -8.95
CA PRO A 240 -26.23 1.03 -8.62
C PRO A 240 -25.90 2.51 -8.89
N VAL A 241 -26.87 3.23 -9.44
CA VAL A 241 -26.81 4.70 -9.55
C VAL A 241 -27.29 5.28 -8.21
N THR A 242 -26.34 5.63 -7.35
CA THR A 242 -26.64 6.10 -5.99
C THR A 242 -26.84 7.61 -5.91
N GLY A 243 -26.42 8.35 -6.94
CA GLY A 243 -26.35 9.82 -6.91
C GLY A 243 -25.23 10.37 -6.03
N GLN A 244 -24.39 9.50 -5.46
CA GLN A 244 -23.27 9.84 -4.58
C GLN A 244 -21.93 9.51 -5.25
N SER A 245 -20.82 9.91 -4.61
CA SER A 245 -19.48 9.49 -5.05
C SER A 245 -19.29 7.96 -4.91
N ALA A 246 -18.30 7.43 -5.61
CA ALA A 246 -17.91 6.03 -5.51
C ALA A 246 -17.54 5.66 -4.07
N LEU A 247 -16.74 6.49 -3.39
CA LEU A 247 -16.34 6.28 -2.00
C LEU A 247 -17.55 6.20 -1.06
N ARG A 248 -18.49 7.15 -1.15
CA ARG A 248 -19.70 7.16 -0.30
C ARG A 248 -20.61 5.96 -0.56
N SER A 249 -20.58 5.44 -1.77
CA SER A 249 -21.38 4.28 -2.16
C SER A 249 -20.75 2.97 -1.65
N CYS A 250 -19.42 2.86 -1.61
CA CYS A 250 -18.73 1.59 -1.35
C CYS A 250 -18.19 1.44 0.08
N LEU A 251 -17.66 2.50 0.70
CA LEU A 251 -17.09 2.43 2.04
C LEU A 251 -18.06 1.86 3.11
N PRO A 252 -19.38 2.12 3.07
CA PRO A 252 -20.33 1.58 4.04
C PRO A 252 -20.50 0.05 4.04
N HIS A 253 -19.96 -0.65 3.04
CA HIS A 253 -19.94 -2.12 3.05
C HIS A 253 -18.98 -2.67 4.11
N PHE A 254 -17.96 -1.91 4.57
CA PHE A 254 -17.03 -2.32 5.60
C PHE A 254 -17.50 -1.84 6.97
N ASN A 255 -17.94 -2.75 7.83
CA ASN A 255 -18.50 -2.46 9.14
C ASN A 255 -18.21 -3.55 10.20
N ASN A 256 -17.17 -4.35 9.97
CA ASN A 256 -16.73 -5.44 10.86
C ASN A 256 -15.35 -5.13 11.48
N ASN A 257 -15.16 -3.87 11.93
CA ASN A 257 -13.92 -3.42 12.59
C ASN A 257 -12.66 -3.60 11.73
N GLN A 258 -12.79 -3.50 10.41
CA GLN A 258 -11.65 -3.49 9.50
C GLN A 258 -10.81 -2.23 9.67
N ARG A 259 -9.53 -2.32 9.29
CA ARG A 259 -8.71 -1.16 8.98
C ARG A 259 -8.68 -1.00 7.48
N VAL A 260 -9.13 0.16 6.98
CA VAL A 260 -9.25 0.42 5.54
C VAL A 260 -8.13 1.32 5.06
N LEU A 261 -7.45 0.89 3.99
CA LEU A 261 -6.44 1.65 3.26
C LEU A 261 -7.05 2.08 1.92
N LEU A 262 -7.33 3.37 1.77
CA LEU A 262 -7.78 3.98 0.52
C LEU A 262 -6.55 4.39 -0.29
N VAL A 263 -6.43 3.88 -1.51
CA VAL A 263 -5.22 4.04 -2.33
C VAL A 263 -5.44 5.06 -3.44
N HIS A 264 -4.41 5.80 -3.79
CA HIS A 264 -4.34 6.90 -4.77
C HIS A 264 -5.00 8.20 -4.31
N ASN A 265 -6.32 8.25 -4.19
CA ASN A 265 -7.09 9.43 -3.75
C ASN A 265 -6.81 10.69 -4.61
N THR A 266 -6.45 10.50 -5.90
CA THR A 266 -5.97 11.57 -6.79
C THR A 266 -7.01 12.63 -7.04
N PHE A 267 -8.29 12.24 -7.06
CA PHE A 267 -9.43 13.10 -7.35
C PHE A 267 -10.45 13.13 -6.20
N ILE A 268 -10.02 12.80 -4.99
CA ILE A 268 -10.91 12.83 -3.83
C ILE A 268 -11.39 14.25 -3.54
N PRO A 269 -12.69 14.53 -3.44
CA PRO A 269 -13.21 15.82 -3.02
C PRO A 269 -13.20 15.96 -1.49
N GLU A 270 -13.19 17.20 -1.01
CA GLU A 270 -13.11 17.53 0.43
C GLU A 270 -14.23 16.88 1.24
N GLU A 271 -15.44 16.92 0.74
CA GLU A 271 -16.61 16.34 1.41
C GLU A 271 -16.54 14.81 1.57
N ASP A 272 -15.75 14.12 0.75
CA ASP A 272 -15.55 12.68 0.85
C ASP A 272 -14.50 12.32 1.90
N ILE A 273 -13.52 13.20 2.12
CA ILE A 273 -12.55 13.06 3.22
C ILE A 273 -13.29 13.11 4.56
N ASP A 274 -14.12 14.12 4.75
CA ASP A 274 -14.95 14.29 5.96
C ASP A 274 -15.87 13.09 6.18
N PHE A 275 -16.52 12.62 5.10
CA PHE A 275 -17.35 11.43 5.15
C PHE A 275 -16.56 10.20 5.61
N ALA A 276 -15.39 9.94 5.01
CA ALA A 276 -14.57 8.79 5.32
C ALA A 276 -14.11 8.80 6.79
N ILE A 277 -13.64 9.94 7.30
CA ILE A 277 -13.25 10.12 8.71
C ILE A 277 -14.43 9.83 9.64
N ASN A 278 -15.57 10.48 9.39
CA ASN A 278 -16.76 10.34 10.24
C ASN A 278 -17.31 8.91 10.23
N TYR A 279 -17.24 8.24 9.08
CA TYR A 279 -17.63 6.84 8.95
C TYR A 279 -16.69 5.91 9.72
N ALA A 280 -15.38 6.10 9.55
CA ALA A 280 -14.36 5.27 10.18
C ALA A 280 -14.44 5.33 11.71
N GLN A 281 -14.62 6.51 12.30
CA GLN A 281 -14.74 6.68 13.75
C GLN A 281 -15.85 5.85 14.39
N LYS A 282 -16.87 5.47 13.62
CA LYS A 282 -18.04 4.74 14.10
C LYS A 282 -18.01 3.25 13.78
N ASN A 283 -17.36 2.86 12.70
CA ASN A 283 -17.55 1.55 12.09
C ASN A 283 -16.25 0.75 11.84
N LEU A 284 -15.08 1.41 11.86
CA LEU A 284 -13.81 0.82 11.47
C LEU A 284 -12.79 0.87 12.61
N ALA A 285 -11.80 0.00 12.57
CA ALA A 285 -10.61 0.07 13.45
C ALA A 285 -9.68 1.24 13.09
N GLY A 286 -9.79 1.75 11.86
CA GLY A 286 -9.03 2.89 11.35
C GLY A 286 -9.19 3.05 9.85
N ILE A 287 -8.83 4.23 9.36
CA ILE A 287 -8.78 4.55 7.93
C ILE A 287 -7.47 5.29 7.62
N HIS A 288 -6.84 4.90 6.54
CA HIS A 288 -5.56 5.46 6.10
C HIS A 288 -5.64 5.79 4.61
N PHE A 289 -4.93 6.83 4.19
CA PHE A 289 -4.89 7.26 2.80
C PHE A 289 -3.47 7.00 2.25
N CYS A 290 -3.36 6.09 1.30
CA CYS A 290 -2.09 5.73 0.66
C CYS A 290 -1.85 6.59 -0.57
N LEU A 291 -0.72 7.28 -0.56
CA LEU A 291 -0.25 8.07 -1.69
C LEU A 291 0.72 7.22 -2.52
N CYS A 292 0.45 7.10 -3.82
CA CYS A 292 1.35 6.51 -4.80
C CYS A 292 1.75 7.63 -5.79
N ALA A 293 2.55 8.59 -5.31
CA ALA A 293 2.80 9.84 -6.01
C ALA A 293 3.37 9.64 -7.42
N ASN A 294 4.35 8.75 -7.55
CA ASN A 294 4.95 8.44 -8.85
C ASN A 294 3.98 7.73 -9.79
N ALA A 295 3.18 6.78 -9.28
CA ALA A 295 2.17 6.10 -10.08
C ALA A 295 1.08 7.07 -10.57
N ASN A 296 0.59 7.95 -9.71
CA ASN A 296 -0.37 8.98 -10.07
C ASN A 296 0.19 9.94 -11.15
N LEU A 297 1.47 10.30 -11.02
CA LEU A 297 2.16 11.09 -12.06
C LEU A 297 2.35 10.28 -13.34
N TYR A 298 2.65 9.00 -13.25
CA TYR A 298 2.83 8.11 -14.39
C TYR A 298 1.53 7.94 -15.18
N ILE A 299 0.43 7.69 -14.52
CA ILE A 299 -0.86 7.39 -15.17
C ILE A 299 -1.58 8.69 -15.58
N GLU A 300 -1.88 9.56 -14.59
CA GLU A 300 -2.75 10.74 -14.76
C GLU A 300 -1.97 12.06 -14.87
N ASN A 301 -0.63 12.02 -14.73
CA ASN A 301 0.21 13.22 -14.64
C ASN A 301 -0.29 14.22 -13.59
N LYS A 302 -0.81 13.72 -12.47
CA LYS A 302 -1.42 14.52 -11.42
C LYS A 302 -1.02 14.03 -10.04
N MET A 303 -0.71 14.95 -9.13
CA MET A 303 -0.51 14.66 -7.71
C MET A 303 -1.87 14.55 -6.99
N PRO A 304 -2.01 13.66 -6.00
CA PRO A 304 -3.15 13.71 -5.09
C PRO A 304 -3.16 15.03 -4.29
N PRO A 305 -4.30 15.46 -3.75
CA PRO A 305 -4.44 16.73 -3.02
C PRO A 305 -3.87 16.63 -1.60
N VAL A 306 -2.54 16.45 -1.48
CA VAL A 306 -1.83 16.12 -0.23
C VAL A 306 -2.11 17.17 0.86
N GLN A 307 -2.07 18.46 0.52
CA GLN A 307 -2.30 19.53 1.51
C GLN A 307 -3.74 19.46 2.06
N MET A 308 -4.74 19.26 1.20
CA MET A 308 -6.13 19.11 1.62
C MET A 308 -6.31 17.90 2.54
N LEU A 309 -5.67 16.77 2.25
CA LEU A 309 -5.68 15.60 3.12
C LEU A 309 -5.05 15.90 4.50
N LEU A 310 -3.93 16.62 4.53
CA LEU A 310 -3.28 17.04 5.77
C LEU A 310 -4.14 18.00 6.60
N ASP A 311 -4.80 18.95 5.96
CA ASP A 311 -5.67 19.94 6.63
C ASP A 311 -6.85 19.26 7.35
N HIS A 312 -7.29 18.09 6.87
CA HIS A 312 -8.32 17.25 7.51
C HIS A 312 -7.74 16.28 8.56
N GLY A 313 -6.43 16.30 8.80
CA GLY A 313 -5.78 15.49 9.83
C GLY A 313 -5.80 13.98 9.57
N VAL A 314 -5.90 13.55 8.31
CA VAL A 314 -5.88 12.13 7.96
C VAL A 314 -4.49 11.52 8.08
N GLU A 315 -4.43 10.23 8.38
CA GLU A 315 -3.18 9.48 8.41
C GLU A 315 -2.78 9.06 7.00
N LEU A 316 -1.71 9.70 6.47
CA LEU A 316 -1.13 9.37 5.18
C LEU A 316 -0.11 8.25 5.28
N THR A 317 -0.02 7.43 4.24
CA THR A 317 1.02 6.41 4.03
C THR A 317 1.56 6.50 2.60
N LEU A 318 2.66 5.80 2.31
CA LEU A 318 3.25 5.74 0.98
C LEU A 318 3.12 4.33 0.38
N GLY A 319 2.86 4.27 -0.91
CA GLY A 319 2.89 3.08 -1.73
C GLY A 319 3.59 3.37 -3.07
N THR A 320 4.06 2.33 -3.73
CA THR A 320 4.71 2.47 -5.04
C THR A 320 3.79 2.15 -6.19
N ASP A 321 2.68 1.45 -5.94
CA ASP A 321 1.93 0.75 -6.98
C ASP A 321 2.81 -0.26 -7.73
N SER A 322 2.57 -0.53 -9.00
CA SER A 322 3.26 -1.57 -9.78
C SER A 322 4.37 -1.01 -10.67
N TYR A 323 5.22 -1.91 -11.19
CA TYR A 323 6.13 -1.57 -12.28
C TYR A 323 5.42 -1.28 -13.61
N SER A 324 4.12 -1.58 -13.75
CA SER A 324 3.35 -1.18 -14.92
C SER A 324 3.00 0.31 -14.91
N SER A 325 3.00 0.93 -13.72
CA SER A 325 2.57 2.31 -13.45
C SER A 325 3.66 3.17 -12.80
N ASN A 326 4.87 2.66 -12.60
CA ASN A 326 5.94 3.38 -11.92
C ASN A 326 7.31 3.07 -12.54
N TRP A 327 8.22 4.01 -12.43
CA TRP A 327 9.62 3.85 -12.90
C TRP A 327 10.42 2.92 -11.97
N GLN A 328 10.05 2.83 -10.68
CA GLN A 328 10.75 2.02 -9.67
C GLN A 328 9.85 1.73 -8.45
N LEU A 329 10.10 0.59 -7.77
CA LEU A 329 9.39 0.23 -6.54
C LEU A 329 10.20 0.69 -5.31
N SER A 330 10.38 2.02 -5.17
CA SER A 330 11.23 2.64 -4.16
C SER A 330 10.46 3.67 -3.33
N ILE A 331 10.36 3.44 -2.03
CA ILE A 331 9.76 4.40 -1.09
C ILE A 331 10.65 5.66 -0.96
N ALA A 332 11.96 5.52 -1.06
CA ALA A 332 12.87 6.68 -1.08
C ALA A 332 12.58 7.58 -2.29
N ALA A 333 12.23 7.01 -3.44
CA ALA A 333 11.84 7.77 -4.62
C ALA A 333 10.47 8.47 -4.45
N GLU A 334 9.51 7.83 -3.80
CA GLU A 334 8.23 8.47 -3.45
C GLU A 334 8.45 9.68 -2.53
N ILE A 335 9.28 9.51 -1.47
CA ILE A 335 9.68 10.60 -0.57
C ILE A 335 10.32 11.76 -1.35
N LYS A 336 11.26 11.46 -2.26
CA LYS A 336 11.93 12.45 -3.09
C LYS A 336 10.93 13.22 -3.95
N THR A 337 10.07 12.52 -4.68
CA THR A 337 9.06 13.14 -5.55
C THR A 337 8.12 14.06 -4.77
N ILE A 338 7.63 13.60 -3.61
CA ILE A 338 6.77 14.42 -2.75
C ILE A 338 7.53 15.66 -2.28
N LYS A 339 8.78 15.52 -1.82
CA LYS A 339 9.57 16.64 -1.33
C LYS A 339 9.92 17.65 -2.42
N GLU A 340 10.14 17.21 -3.67
CA GLU A 340 10.39 18.08 -4.81
C GLU A 340 9.12 18.83 -5.27
N ARG A 341 7.96 18.19 -5.20
CA ARG A 341 6.67 18.77 -5.61
C ARG A 341 6.01 19.63 -4.57
N LEU A 342 6.22 19.30 -3.29
CA LEU A 342 5.62 19.93 -2.12
C LEU A 342 6.73 20.27 -1.08
N PRO A 343 7.62 21.22 -1.42
CA PRO A 343 8.79 21.52 -0.59
C PRO A 343 8.44 22.08 0.80
N GLU A 344 7.23 22.59 0.99
CA GLU A 344 6.70 23.08 2.27
C GLU A 344 6.45 21.96 3.28
N ILE A 345 6.19 20.72 2.84
CA ILE A 345 5.95 19.61 3.76
C ILE A 345 7.29 19.19 4.41
N PRO A 346 7.40 19.21 5.74
CA PRO A 346 8.61 18.79 6.44
C PRO A 346 8.99 17.34 6.09
N LEU A 347 10.30 17.09 5.90
CA LEU A 347 10.81 15.73 5.66
C LEU A 347 10.41 14.75 6.78
N GLU A 348 10.41 15.23 8.03
CA GLU A 348 9.95 14.45 9.19
C GLU A 348 8.54 13.90 8.99
N GLN A 349 7.63 14.72 8.48
CA GLN A 349 6.26 14.31 8.21
C GLN A 349 6.19 13.23 7.13
N ILE A 350 6.96 13.38 6.04
CA ILE A 350 6.99 12.38 4.94
C ILE A 350 7.63 11.07 5.43
N LEU A 351 8.65 11.13 6.27
CA LEU A 351 9.26 9.94 6.87
C LEU A 351 8.30 9.20 7.80
N LYS A 352 7.38 9.89 8.50
CA LYS A 352 6.31 9.23 9.27
C LYS A 352 5.41 8.40 8.34
N TRP A 353 5.04 8.94 7.18
CA TRP A 353 4.22 8.22 6.20
C TRP A 353 4.92 6.96 5.67
N ALA A 354 6.23 7.07 5.46
CA ALA A 354 7.08 6.00 4.93
C ALA A 354 7.42 4.91 5.98
N THR A 355 7.16 5.15 7.27
CA THR A 355 7.58 4.27 8.37
C THR A 355 6.41 3.95 9.31
N ILE A 356 6.22 4.70 10.39
CA ILE A 356 5.26 4.37 11.45
C ILE A 356 3.80 4.37 10.97
N ASN A 357 3.41 5.31 10.09
CA ASN A 357 2.04 5.35 9.57
C ASN A 357 1.78 4.13 8.68
N GLY A 358 2.72 3.79 7.77
CA GLY A 358 2.62 2.58 6.96
C GLY A 358 2.55 1.31 7.81
N ALA A 359 3.38 1.21 8.85
CA ALA A 359 3.34 0.09 9.79
C ALA A 359 1.99 0.01 10.53
N THR A 360 1.42 1.16 10.91
CA THR A 360 0.09 1.23 11.55
C THR A 360 -1.00 0.81 10.57
N ALA A 361 -0.97 1.32 9.34
CA ALA A 361 -1.93 0.97 8.30
C ALA A 361 -1.95 -0.53 7.99
N LEU A 362 -0.78 -1.16 7.94
CA LEU A 362 -0.64 -2.61 7.70
C LEU A 362 -0.82 -3.47 8.97
N GLY A 363 -1.11 -2.85 10.12
CA GLY A 363 -1.27 -3.56 11.39
C GLY A 363 0.02 -4.19 11.91
N ARG A 364 1.18 -3.55 11.66
CA ARG A 364 2.53 -4.02 12.03
C ARG A 364 3.29 -3.07 12.95
N SER A 365 2.62 -2.06 13.51
CA SER A 365 3.27 -1.04 14.34
C SER A 365 3.85 -1.58 15.65
N ASN A 366 3.46 -2.79 16.10
CA ASN A 366 4.06 -3.43 17.27
C ASN A 366 5.50 -3.93 17.03
N GLU A 367 5.91 -4.10 15.78
CA GLU A 367 7.21 -4.67 15.41
C GLU A 367 8.05 -3.78 14.50
N LEU A 368 7.41 -2.93 13.70
CA LEU A 368 8.02 -2.11 12.65
C LEU A 368 7.68 -0.62 12.81
N GLY A 369 8.29 0.20 11.96
CA GLY A 369 7.97 1.60 11.76
C GLY A 369 8.61 2.58 12.74
N SER A 370 9.25 2.13 13.83
CA SER A 370 9.91 3.02 14.79
C SER A 370 11.05 2.34 15.53
N PHE A 371 12.00 3.14 16.06
CA PHE A 371 13.08 2.68 16.94
C PHE A 371 12.65 2.64 18.41
N GLU A 372 11.43 2.24 18.68
CA GLU A 372 11.01 1.96 20.05
C GLU A 372 11.64 0.66 20.57
N LYS A 373 11.98 0.65 21.86
CA LYS A 373 12.64 -0.48 22.50
C LYS A 373 11.89 -1.80 22.28
N GLY A 374 12.62 -2.82 21.84
CA GLY A 374 12.10 -4.17 21.63
C GLY A 374 11.62 -4.48 20.22
N LYS A 375 11.44 -3.47 19.34
CA LYS A 375 11.12 -3.66 17.92
C LYS A 375 12.35 -4.09 17.10
N ILE A 376 12.09 -4.70 15.94
CA ILE A 376 13.10 -5.05 14.92
C ILE A 376 12.70 -4.37 13.60
N PRO A 377 12.76 -3.03 13.52
CA PRO A 377 12.18 -2.31 12.39
C PRO A 377 13.05 -2.30 11.13
N GLY A 378 14.26 -2.89 11.18
CA GLY A 378 15.30 -2.64 10.18
C GLY A 378 15.96 -1.27 10.36
N ILE A 379 17.06 -1.05 9.67
CA ILE A 379 17.81 0.23 9.68
C ILE A 379 18.13 0.60 8.24
N VAL A 380 17.74 1.79 7.84
CA VAL A 380 18.04 2.38 6.52
C VAL A 380 18.88 3.62 6.74
N LEU A 381 19.87 3.80 5.86
CA LEU A 381 20.77 4.94 5.82
C LEU A 381 20.65 5.65 4.45
#